data_2d8ec7b3bdded2b7ca31c40658dd0217
#
_entry.id   2d8ec7b3bdded2b7ca31c40658dd0217
#
_cell.length_a   1.000
_cell.length_b   1.000
_cell.length_c   1.000
_cell.angle_alpha   90.00
_cell.angle_beta   90.00
_cell.angle_gamma   90.00
#
_symmetry.space_group_name_H-M   'P 1'
#
loop_
_entity.id
_entity.type
_entity.pdbx_description
1 polymer ?
#
loop_
_entity_poly.entity_id
_entity_poly.type
_entity_poly.pdbx_seq_one_letter_code
_entity_poly.pdbx_strand_id
1 'polypeptide(L)'
;MKRMLALLSHRLLLPAVCALFLLLYIALAFFTDEALITLVQLVGHNPLALGMLLLVAVNALLRMVADLRGWRAVGKAAAGRFSADIDSDFHETIAVVGRLDTDETARILTAEGYRVTVREGFVNARRGLGLFIPRLLWRLTVVLLFAGVALSLSSRLSLRAPVIEGETVQIPGAPPHSVERIALEDAPGHWFLKRRLTISLLASDGGRDIYGIYPPGISGNSFLYPRYLAVAPLLRIRAPESVELSTNYRLIMIYPPGREDEIALAGDYRLRLVIPQRAGMADPFVSGRFDLHVRLLKGGQLVSEGEIPFGGRFESNGLSVELLDARRYVVTDFVRDYGVPCIWMALSAALLAACLYLPLRLIWPRREMRFSADGEGVVSAWSSSEGCTRRHEALFHDLLDRICRDNPAAGQYPAAVTAPATASYNR
;
A
#
# COMPACT_ATOMS: atom_id res chain seq x y z
N MET A 1 -25.44 -11.23 -20.40
CA MET A 1 -25.06 -10.27 -19.32
C MET A 1 -25.08 -10.89 -17.93
N LYS A 2 -26.20 -11.48 -17.43
CA LYS A 2 -26.28 -12.08 -16.07
C LYS A 2 -25.23 -13.18 -15.80
N ARG A 3 -24.99 -14.12 -16.73
CA ARG A 3 -23.97 -15.17 -16.61
C ARG A 3 -22.55 -14.61 -16.53
N MET A 4 -22.24 -13.58 -17.29
CA MET A 4 -20.94 -12.93 -17.28
C MET A 4 -20.67 -12.19 -15.95
N LEU A 5 -21.69 -11.49 -15.42
CA LEU A 5 -21.61 -10.87 -14.09
C LEU A 5 -21.44 -11.90 -12.96
N ALA A 6 -22.10 -13.07 -13.07
CA ALA A 6 -21.96 -14.16 -12.11
C ALA A 6 -20.50 -14.74 -12.13
N LEU A 7 -19.92 -14.92 -13.31
CA LEU A 7 -18.53 -15.35 -13.45
C LEU A 7 -17.57 -14.30 -12.90
N LEU A 8 -17.79 -13.02 -13.23
CA LEU A 8 -16.95 -11.91 -12.74
C LEU A 8 -17.04 -11.74 -11.21
N SER A 9 -18.16 -12.09 -10.58
CA SER A 9 -18.33 -12.04 -9.12
C SER A 9 -17.95 -13.33 -8.40
N HIS A 10 -17.34 -14.30 -9.10
CA HIS A 10 -17.01 -15.60 -8.50
C HIS A 10 -15.96 -15.50 -7.39
N ARG A 11 -16.16 -16.27 -6.30
CA ARG A 11 -15.31 -16.20 -5.09
C ARG A 11 -13.86 -16.64 -5.34
N LEU A 12 -13.63 -17.52 -6.27
CA LEU A 12 -12.31 -18.07 -6.58
C LEU A 12 -11.44 -17.18 -7.49
N LEU A 13 -11.98 -16.10 -8.06
CA LEU A 13 -11.24 -15.29 -9.01
C LEU A 13 -10.00 -14.62 -8.36
N LEU A 14 -10.16 -14.01 -7.20
CA LEU A 14 -9.04 -13.42 -6.47
C LEU A 14 -7.94 -14.45 -6.12
N PRO A 15 -8.25 -15.59 -5.43
CA PRO A 15 -7.22 -16.57 -5.13
C PRO A 15 -6.59 -17.19 -6.38
N ALA A 16 -7.36 -17.39 -7.46
CA ALA A 16 -6.82 -17.94 -8.71
C ALA A 16 -5.81 -16.99 -9.37
N VAL A 17 -6.11 -15.69 -9.42
CA VAL A 17 -5.17 -14.68 -9.97
C VAL A 17 -3.94 -14.56 -9.07
N CYS A 18 -4.10 -14.53 -7.75
CA CYS A 18 -2.97 -14.50 -6.81
C CYS A 18 -2.09 -15.75 -6.96
N ALA A 19 -2.68 -16.94 -7.08
CA ALA A 19 -1.95 -18.17 -7.30
C ALA A 19 -1.18 -18.17 -8.62
N LEU A 20 -1.78 -17.64 -9.69
CA LEU A 20 -1.11 -17.50 -10.99
C LEU A 20 0.13 -16.58 -10.89
N PHE A 21 0.01 -15.41 -10.27
CA PHE A 21 1.16 -14.51 -10.09
C PHE A 21 2.23 -15.11 -9.16
N LEU A 22 1.82 -15.85 -8.12
CA LEU A 22 2.76 -16.56 -7.25
C LEU A 22 3.52 -17.65 -8.00
N LEU A 23 2.84 -18.46 -8.81
CA LEU A 23 3.48 -19.48 -9.64
C LEU A 23 4.43 -18.86 -10.65
N LEU A 24 4.05 -17.74 -11.28
CA LEU A 24 4.91 -17.00 -12.19
C LEU A 24 6.15 -16.45 -11.46
N TYR A 25 5.97 -15.89 -10.26
CA TYR A 25 7.10 -15.44 -9.43
C TYR A 25 8.05 -16.61 -9.09
N ILE A 26 7.51 -17.74 -8.65
CA ILE A 26 8.31 -18.92 -8.33
C ILE A 26 9.07 -19.41 -9.59
N ALA A 27 8.40 -19.48 -10.73
CA ALA A 27 9.06 -19.85 -11.98
C ALA A 27 10.21 -18.90 -12.32
N LEU A 28 10.00 -17.58 -12.22
CA LEU A 28 11.05 -16.60 -12.46
C LEU A 28 12.22 -16.72 -11.47
N ALA A 29 11.94 -17.04 -10.20
CA ALA A 29 12.97 -17.20 -9.17
C ALA A 29 13.94 -18.37 -9.45
N PHE A 30 13.54 -19.35 -10.27
CA PHE A 30 14.46 -20.40 -10.74
C PHE A 30 15.38 -19.96 -11.88
N PHE A 31 15.05 -18.88 -12.59
CA PHE A 31 15.80 -18.44 -13.77
C PHE A 31 16.53 -17.12 -13.58
N THR A 32 16.16 -16.32 -12.58
CA THR A 32 16.77 -15.00 -12.35
C THR A 32 16.93 -14.68 -10.87
N ASP A 33 18.04 -14.05 -10.50
CA ASP A 33 18.27 -13.56 -9.13
C ASP A 33 17.36 -12.35 -8.80
N GLU A 34 16.81 -11.68 -9.83
CA GLU A 34 15.95 -10.51 -9.71
C GLU A 34 14.49 -10.81 -10.08
N ALA A 35 13.97 -11.97 -9.65
CA ALA A 35 12.65 -12.46 -10.01
C ALA A 35 11.51 -11.43 -9.77
N LEU A 36 11.57 -10.68 -8.67
CA LEU A 36 10.55 -9.67 -8.34
C LEU A 36 10.59 -8.50 -9.34
N ILE A 37 11.78 -8.01 -9.67
CA ILE A 37 11.95 -6.90 -10.62
C ILE A 37 11.48 -7.33 -12.00
N THR A 38 11.86 -8.53 -12.42
CA THR A 38 11.46 -9.12 -13.70
C THR A 38 9.94 -9.32 -13.78
N LEU A 39 9.32 -9.80 -12.70
CA LEU A 39 7.86 -9.94 -12.62
C LEU A 39 7.15 -8.58 -12.77
N VAL A 40 7.61 -7.57 -12.03
CA VAL A 40 7.04 -6.21 -12.07
C VAL A 40 7.15 -5.64 -13.49
N GLN A 41 8.29 -5.80 -14.14
CA GLN A 41 8.50 -5.36 -15.53
C GLN A 41 7.59 -6.12 -16.50
N LEU A 42 7.52 -7.45 -16.38
CA LEU A 42 6.65 -8.29 -17.22
C LEU A 42 5.19 -7.88 -17.08
N VAL A 43 4.70 -7.71 -15.85
CA VAL A 43 3.31 -7.31 -15.59
C VAL A 43 3.05 -5.90 -16.11
N GLY A 44 3.97 -4.96 -15.89
CA GLY A 44 3.83 -3.55 -16.31
C GLY A 44 3.76 -3.38 -17.84
N HIS A 45 4.46 -4.23 -18.60
CA HIS A 45 4.48 -4.18 -20.06
C HIS A 45 3.45 -5.10 -20.73
N ASN A 46 2.80 -5.98 -19.98
CA ASN A 46 1.85 -6.94 -20.53
C ASN A 46 0.39 -6.49 -20.26
N PRO A 47 -0.37 -6.07 -21.30
CA PRO A 47 -1.74 -5.61 -21.13
C PRO A 47 -2.68 -6.69 -20.59
N LEU A 48 -2.42 -7.98 -20.85
CA LEU A 48 -3.21 -9.08 -20.29
C LEU A 48 -3.01 -9.18 -18.78
N ALA A 49 -1.77 -9.06 -18.29
CA ALA A 49 -1.48 -9.10 -16.87
C ALA A 49 -2.09 -7.89 -16.12
N LEU A 50 -1.99 -6.68 -16.71
CA LEU A 50 -2.70 -5.50 -16.21
C LEU A 50 -4.22 -5.71 -16.20
N GLY A 51 -4.77 -6.31 -17.26
CA GLY A 51 -6.18 -6.66 -17.37
C GLY A 51 -6.63 -7.62 -16.26
N MET A 52 -5.79 -8.61 -15.88
CA MET A 52 -6.06 -9.52 -14.76
C MET A 52 -6.11 -8.79 -13.42
N LEU A 53 -5.20 -7.85 -13.15
CA LEU A 53 -5.23 -7.03 -11.93
C LEU A 53 -6.52 -6.19 -11.87
N LEU A 54 -6.89 -5.55 -12.96
CA LEU A 54 -8.13 -4.78 -13.05
C LEU A 54 -9.37 -5.66 -12.90
N LEU A 55 -9.33 -6.89 -13.43
CA LEU A 55 -10.42 -7.86 -13.28
C LEU A 55 -10.65 -8.21 -11.80
N VAL A 56 -9.59 -8.35 -10.99
CA VAL A 56 -9.70 -8.56 -9.54
C VAL A 56 -10.33 -7.35 -8.87
N ALA A 57 -9.92 -6.13 -9.23
CA ALA A 57 -10.51 -4.91 -8.70
C ALA A 57 -12.02 -4.83 -9.01
N VAL A 58 -12.41 -5.13 -10.25
CA VAL A 58 -13.81 -5.17 -10.69
C VAL A 58 -14.60 -6.26 -9.94
N ASN A 59 -14.03 -7.46 -9.76
CA ASN A 59 -14.65 -8.52 -8.97
C ASN A 59 -14.94 -8.06 -7.55
N ALA A 60 -13.94 -7.49 -6.88
CA ALA A 60 -14.09 -6.99 -5.51
C ALA A 60 -15.15 -5.87 -5.43
N LEU A 61 -15.18 -4.95 -6.41
CA LEU A 61 -16.16 -3.89 -6.50
C LEU A 61 -17.59 -4.44 -6.69
N LEU A 62 -17.78 -5.39 -7.60
CA LEU A 62 -19.10 -6.02 -7.84
C LEU A 62 -19.62 -6.70 -6.57
N ARG A 63 -18.75 -7.40 -5.85
CA ARG A 63 -19.08 -8.04 -4.57
C ARG A 63 -19.38 -7.02 -3.48
N MET A 64 -18.63 -5.91 -3.42
CA MET A 64 -18.90 -4.81 -2.50
C MET A 64 -20.27 -4.19 -2.76
N VAL A 65 -20.63 -3.97 -4.02
CA VAL A 65 -21.95 -3.44 -4.43
C VAL A 65 -23.06 -4.44 -4.10
N ALA A 66 -22.83 -5.75 -4.31
CA ALA A 66 -23.78 -6.79 -3.94
C ALA A 66 -24.04 -6.81 -2.43
N ASP A 67 -23.00 -6.71 -1.60
CA ASP A 67 -23.15 -6.63 -0.14
C ASP A 67 -23.92 -5.39 0.31
N LEU A 68 -23.59 -4.22 -0.27
CA LEU A 68 -24.29 -2.97 0.01
C LEU A 68 -25.77 -3.06 -0.37
N ARG A 69 -26.08 -3.67 -1.52
CA ARG A 69 -27.46 -3.90 -1.94
C ARG A 69 -28.16 -4.89 -1.01
N GLY A 70 -27.52 -5.99 -0.66
CA GLY A 70 -28.02 -6.97 0.30
C GLY A 70 -28.29 -6.32 1.65
N TRP A 71 -27.38 -5.52 2.17
CA TRP A 71 -27.56 -4.81 3.43
C TRP A 71 -28.72 -3.81 3.41
N ARG A 72 -28.90 -3.06 2.30
CA ARG A 72 -30.03 -2.16 2.10
C ARG A 72 -31.34 -2.91 1.87
N ALA A 73 -31.29 -4.05 1.18
CA ALA A 73 -32.45 -4.88 0.91
C ALA A 73 -33.01 -5.53 2.18
N VAL A 74 -32.15 -5.95 3.11
CA VAL A 74 -32.55 -6.44 4.44
C VAL A 74 -33.31 -5.36 5.22
N GLY A 75 -33.02 -4.07 5.04
CA GLY A 75 -33.79 -2.95 5.58
C GLY A 75 -35.16 -2.77 4.88
N LYS A 76 -35.31 -3.19 3.62
CA LYS A 76 -36.53 -3.05 2.80
C LYS A 76 -37.28 -4.36 2.62
N ALA A 77 -36.61 -5.51 2.64
CA ALA A 77 -37.17 -6.86 2.44
C ALA A 77 -37.93 -7.43 3.67
N ALA A 78 -38.10 -6.57 4.64
CA ALA A 78 -39.29 -6.73 5.49
C ALA A 78 -40.60 -6.82 4.64
N ALA A 79 -40.52 -6.81 3.31
CA ALA A 79 -41.65 -6.56 2.43
C ALA A 79 -42.02 -7.65 1.40
N GLY A 80 -41.35 -8.74 1.32
CA GLY A 80 -41.69 -9.70 0.28
C GLY A 80 -41.05 -11.07 0.49
N ARG A 81 -41.71 -12.10 0.00
CA ARG A 81 -41.43 -13.53 0.04
C ARG A 81 -39.91 -13.84 0.22
N PHE A 82 -39.62 -14.59 1.28
CA PHE A 82 -38.27 -15.14 1.50
C PHE A 82 -37.86 -15.97 0.30
N SER A 83 -36.74 -15.58 -0.33
CA SER A 83 -36.03 -16.46 -1.22
C SER A 83 -35.23 -17.45 -0.36
N ALA A 84 -35.34 -18.72 -0.65
CA ALA A 84 -34.63 -19.81 0.03
C ALA A 84 -33.09 -19.67 0.05
N ASP A 85 -32.54 -18.74 -0.74
CA ASP A 85 -31.12 -18.42 -0.77
C ASP A 85 -30.56 -17.66 0.46
N ILE A 86 -31.45 -17.23 1.38
CA ILE A 86 -31.09 -16.49 2.60
C ILE A 86 -30.79 -17.42 3.77
N ASP A 87 -31.22 -18.69 3.67
CA ASP A 87 -31.10 -19.67 4.76
C ASP A 87 -29.66 -20.13 5.04
N SER A 88 -28.71 -19.85 4.16
CA SER A 88 -27.31 -20.30 4.32
C SER A 88 -26.53 -19.57 5.42
N ASP A 89 -27.03 -18.43 5.92
CA ASP A 89 -26.32 -17.60 6.92
C ASP A 89 -26.83 -17.84 8.37
N PHE A 90 -27.85 -18.71 8.57
CA PHE A 90 -28.40 -18.99 9.90
C PHE A 90 -27.69 -20.21 10.52
N HIS A 91 -27.30 -20.06 11.78
CA HIS A 91 -26.63 -21.12 12.53
C HIS A 91 -27.62 -22.15 13.07
N GLU A 92 -28.86 -21.75 13.29
CA GLU A 92 -29.91 -22.59 13.83
C GLU A 92 -31.23 -22.32 13.10
N THR A 93 -31.88 -23.38 12.67
CA THR A 93 -33.19 -23.33 12.04
C THR A 93 -34.09 -24.41 12.71
N ILE A 94 -35.16 -23.98 13.32
CA ILE A 94 -36.06 -24.86 14.05
C ILE A 94 -37.49 -24.62 13.55
N ALA A 95 -38.23 -25.69 13.30
CA ALA A 95 -39.67 -25.62 13.05
C ALA A 95 -40.39 -26.19 14.26
N VAL A 96 -41.32 -25.45 14.81
CA VAL A 96 -42.13 -25.84 15.97
C VAL A 96 -43.60 -25.71 15.65
N VAL A 97 -44.39 -26.60 16.23
CA VAL A 97 -45.84 -26.46 16.18
C VAL A 97 -46.29 -25.56 17.33
N GLY A 98 -46.89 -24.44 17.01
CA GLY A 98 -47.28 -23.45 18.01
C GLY A 98 -47.97 -22.24 17.38
N ARG A 99 -48.33 -21.28 18.23
CA ARG A 99 -48.92 -20.02 17.80
C ARG A 99 -47.93 -18.89 17.99
N LEU A 100 -47.62 -18.18 16.91
CA LEU A 100 -46.79 -17.01 16.97
C LEU A 100 -47.63 -15.78 17.32
N ASP A 101 -47.54 -15.30 18.57
CA ASP A 101 -48.00 -13.95 18.89
C ASP A 101 -46.93 -12.94 18.47
N THR A 102 -47.19 -12.29 17.33
CA THR A 102 -46.28 -11.34 16.72
C THR A 102 -46.01 -10.11 17.58
N ASP A 103 -47.04 -9.64 18.30
CA ASP A 103 -46.97 -8.41 19.09
C ASP A 103 -46.25 -8.64 20.42
N GLU A 104 -46.48 -9.75 21.09
CA GLU A 104 -45.75 -10.12 22.30
C GLU A 104 -44.31 -10.44 22.00
N THR A 105 -44.03 -11.23 20.96
CA THR A 105 -42.65 -11.53 20.50
C THR A 105 -41.90 -10.26 20.14
N ALA A 106 -42.54 -9.32 19.46
CA ALA A 106 -41.92 -8.04 19.11
C ALA A 106 -41.62 -7.19 20.33
N ARG A 107 -42.52 -7.17 21.33
CA ARG A 107 -42.35 -6.43 22.59
C ARG A 107 -41.14 -6.98 23.38
N ILE A 108 -41.02 -8.30 23.51
CA ILE A 108 -39.89 -8.94 24.20
C ILE A 108 -38.59 -8.63 23.52
N LEU A 109 -38.52 -8.79 22.20
CA LEU A 109 -37.30 -8.54 21.41
C LEU A 109 -36.91 -7.05 21.44
N THR A 110 -37.88 -6.14 21.44
CA THR A 110 -37.61 -4.70 21.56
C THR A 110 -37.07 -4.34 22.94
N ALA A 111 -37.60 -4.93 24.00
CA ALA A 111 -37.12 -4.75 25.37
C ALA A 111 -35.68 -5.23 25.54
N GLU A 112 -35.24 -6.26 24.80
CA GLU A 112 -33.87 -6.77 24.74
C GLU A 112 -32.98 -5.96 23.79
N GLY A 113 -33.47 -4.85 23.23
CA GLY A 113 -32.71 -3.93 22.40
C GLY A 113 -32.53 -4.36 20.94
N TYR A 114 -33.39 -5.25 20.44
CA TYR A 114 -33.46 -5.56 19.02
C TYR A 114 -34.31 -4.52 18.27
N ARG A 115 -33.91 -4.23 17.04
CA ARG A 115 -34.76 -3.53 16.07
C ARG A 115 -35.69 -4.55 15.45
N VAL A 116 -36.96 -4.43 15.72
CA VAL A 116 -37.98 -5.42 15.30
C VAL A 116 -38.80 -4.87 14.14
N THR A 117 -39.05 -5.73 13.17
CA THR A 117 -39.99 -5.47 12.07
C THR A 117 -41.05 -6.56 12.10
N VAL A 118 -42.32 -6.16 12.28
CA VAL A 118 -43.44 -7.06 12.36
C VAL A 118 -44.29 -6.96 11.08
N ARG A 119 -44.80 -8.10 10.63
CA ARG A 119 -45.81 -8.24 9.57
C ARG A 119 -46.73 -9.39 9.91
N GLU A 120 -47.83 -9.50 9.20
CA GLU A 120 -48.78 -10.63 9.39
C GLU A 120 -48.01 -11.96 9.33
N GLY A 121 -48.01 -12.68 10.47
CA GLY A 121 -47.36 -13.98 10.63
C GLY A 121 -45.84 -13.97 10.59
N PHE A 122 -45.19 -12.79 10.68
CA PHE A 122 -43.75 -12.68 10.56
C PHE A 122 -43.11 -11.66 11.50
N VAL A 123 -42.06 -12.05 12.21
CA VAL A 123 -41.28 -11.18 13.08
C VAL A 123 -39.77 -11.29 12.67
N ASN A 124 -39.13 -10.18 12.37
CA ASN A 124 -37.73 -10.12 12.13
C ASN A 124 -37.07 -9.15 13.12
N ALA A 125 -36.11 -9.64 13.89
CA ALA A 125 -35.43 -8.90 14.92
C ALA A 125 -33.90 -8.89 14.64
N ARG A 126 -33.32 -7.72 14.73
CA ARG A 126 -31.89 -7.52 14.45
C ARG A 126 -31.24 -6.62 15.49
N ARG A 127 -30.05 -6.99 15.93
CA ARG A 127 -29.23 -6.19 16.85
C ARG A 127 -27.76 -6.22 16.42
N GLY A 128 -27.05 -5.08 16.60
CA GLY A 128 -25.64 -4.94 16.30
C GLY A 128 -25.32 -4.67 14.83
N LEU A 129 -24.12 -4.21 14.60
CA LEU A 129 -23.58 -3.89 13.26
C LEU A 129 -22.87 -5.09 12.64
N GLY A 130 -22.27 -5.96 13.47
CA GLY A 130 -21.50 -7.11 13.05
C GLY A 130 -20.30 -6.75 12.21
N LEU A 131 -19.79 -7.73 11.49
CA LEU A 131 -18.61 -7.61 10.65
C LEU A 131 -18.88 -6.97 9.26
N PHE A 132 -20.05 -6.35 9.07
CA PHE A 132 -20.39 -5.74 7.77
C PHE A 132 -19.41 -4.63 7.37
N ILE A 133 -19.08 -3.71 8.30
CA ILE A 133 -18.15 -2.61 8.03
C ILE A 133 -16.73 -3.12 7.76
N PRO A 134 -16.11 -3.97 8.59
CA PRO A 134 -14.83 -4.57 8.28
C PRO A 134 -14.79 -5.32 6.94
N ARG A 135 -15.84 -6.08 6.60
CA ARG A 135 -15.93 -6.77 5.30
C ARG A 135 -15.97 -5.78 4.13
N LEU A 136 -16.72 -4.69 4.28
CA LEU A 136 -16.80 -3.64 3.26
C LEU A 136 -15.45 -2.96 3.07
N LEU A 137 -14.79 -2.56 4.16
CA LEU A 137 -13.47 -1.95 4.13
C LEU A 137 -12.43 -2.89 3.54
N TRP A 138 -12.49 -4.19 3.87
CA TRP A 138 -11.59 -5.19 3.28
C TRP A 138 -11.77 -5.32 1.77
N ARG A 139 -13.01 -5.29 1.27
CA ARG A 139 -13.26 -5.28 -0.19
C ARG A 139 -12.78 -3.99 -0.84
N LEU A 140 -12.99 -2.85 -0.19
CA LEU A 140 -12.46 -1.56 -0.65
C LEU A 140 -10.94 -1.59 -0.73
N THR A 141 -10.27 -2.20 0.27
CA THR A 141 -8.82 -2.44 0.25
C THR A 141 -8.40 -3.19 -1.01
N VAL A 142 -9.07 -4.30 -1.34
CA VAL A 142 -8.75 -5.09 -2.53
C VAL A 142 -8.95 -4.26 -3.81
N VAL A 143 -10.05 -3.51 -3.92
CA VAL A 143 -10.32 -2.64 -5.08
C VAL A 143 -9.20 -1.62 -5.25
N LEU A 144 -8.90 -0.86 -4.19
CA LEU A 144 -7.91 0.21 -4.23
C LEU A 144 -6.49 -0.32 -4.46
N LEU A 145 -6.15 -1.47 -3.85
CA LEU A 145 -4.82 -2.07 -4.01
C LEU A 145 -4.58 -2.52 -5.45
N PHE A 146 -5.47 -3.32 -6.01
CA PHE A 146 -5.27 -3.85 -7.36
C PHE A 146 -5.42 -2.78 -8.44
N ALA A 147 -6.36 -1.85 -8.29
CA ALA A 147 -6.46 -0.69 -9.17
C ALA A 147 -5.24 0.23 -9.05
N GLY A 148 -4.76 0.47 -7.82
CA GLY A 148 -3.58 1.27 -7.55
C GLY A 148 -2.31 0.65 -8.13
N VAL A 149 -2.12 -0.66 -7.98
CA VAL A 149 -0.98 -1.38 -8.59
C VAL A 149 -1.05 -1.32 -10.12
N ALA A 150 -2.21 -1.57 -10.72
CA ALA A 150 -2.36 -1.48 -12.18
C ALA A 150 -2.08 -0.06 -12.68
N LEU A 151 -2.57 0.96 -11.98
CA LEU A 151 -2.33 2.36 -12.31
C LEU A 151 -0.85 2.73 -12.14
N SER A 152 -0.20 2.29 -11.06
CA SER A 152 1.24 2.49 -10.84
C SER A 152 2.06 1.88 -11.97
N LEU A 153 1.80 0.62 -12.32
CA LEU A 153 2.54 -0.07 -13.39
C LEU A 153 2.35 0.56 -14.78
N SER A 154 1.18 1.14 -15.05
CA SER A 154 0.85 1.73 -16.36
C SER A 154 1.24 3.20 -16.49
N SER A 155 1.28 3.96 -15.39
CA SER A 155 1.45 5.43 -15.42
C SER A 155 2.71 5.94 -14.74
N ARG A 156 3.56 5.06 -14.21
CA ARG A 156 4.78 5.45 -13.53
C ARG A 156 5.78 6.06 -14.51
N LEU A 157 6.13 7.30 -14.25
CA LEU A 157 7.24 7.99 -14.90
C LEU A 157 8.33 8.18 -13.86
N SER A 158 9.55 7.73 -14.16
CA SER A 158 10.72 7.97 -13.34
C SER A 158 11.78 8.68 -14.14
N LEU A 159 12.23 9.83 -13.65
CA LEU A 159 13.32 10.59 -14.22
C LEU A 159 14.42 10.66 -13.16
N ARG A 160 15.62 10.19 -13.52
CA ARG A 160 16.79 10.37 -12.70
C ARG A 160 17.55 11.59 -13.18
N ALA A 161 17.67 12.58 -12.33
CA ALA A 161 18.38 13.80 -12.67
C ALA A 161 19.30 14.27 -11.53
N PRO A 162 20.37 14.98 -11.91
CA PRO A 162 21.23 15.66 -10.97
C PRO A 162 20.52 16.86 -10.35
N VAL A 163 20.67 17.01 -9.07
CA VAL A 163 20.28 18.20 -8.30
C VAL A 163 21.56 18.83 -7.80
N ILE A 164 21.96 19.94 -8.39
CA ILE A 164 23.22 20.62 -8.12
C ILE A 164 22.91 21.93 -7.39
N GLU A 165 23.59 22.22 -6.30
CA GLU A 165 23.42 23.45 -5.52
C GLU A 165 23.69 24.67 -6.39
N GLY A 166 22.76 25.64 -6.37
CA GLY A 166 22.82 26.85 -7.19
C GLY A 166 22.31 26.71 -8.62
N GLU A 167 21.87 25.51 -9.06
CA GLU A 167 21.31 25.32 -10.40
C GLU A 167 19.79 25.16 -10.36
N THR A 168 19.17 25.19 -11.55
CA THR A 168 17.73 24.97 -11.70
C THR A 168 17.46 23.53 -12.06
N VAL A 169 16.53 22.88 -11.37
CA VAL A 169 16.08 21.54 -11.65
C VAL A 169 14.64 21.56 -12.17
N GLN A 170 14.38 20.78 -13.23
CA GLN A 170 13.05 20.58 -13.78
C GLN A 170 12.44 19.32 -13.16
N ILE A 171 11.39 19.52 -12.35
CA ILE A 171 10.64 18.43 -11.75
C ILE A 171 9.45 18.08 -12.65
N PRO A 172 9.25 16.81 -13.01
CA PRO A 172 8.11 16.38 -13.83
C PRO A 172 6.77 16.76 -13.20
N GLY A 173 5.98 17.63 -13.87
CA GLY A 173 4.67 18.06 -13.39
C GLY A 173 4.70 19.15 -12.32
N ALA A 174 5.83 19.79 -12.12
CA ALA A 174 5.98 20.99 -11.30
C ALA A 174 6.69 22.11 -12.09
N PRO A 175 6.60 23.37 -11.68
CA PRO A 175 7.40 24.43 -12.24
C PRO A 175 8.90 24.22 -12.01
N PRO A 176 9.80 24.91 -12.73
CA PRO A 176 11.23 24.84 -12.45
C PRO A 176 11.53 25.31 -11.03
N HIS A 177 12.45 24.61 -10.35
CA HIS A 177 12.91 24.95 -9.00
C HIS A 177 14.40 25.28 -9.04
N SER A 178 14.81 26.31 -8.31
CA SER A 178 16.23 26.54 -8.03
C SER A 178 16.65 25.74 -6.79
N VAL A 179 17.82 25.12 -6.86
CA VAL A 179 18.39 24.38 -5.73
C VAL A 179 19.09 25.36 -4.82
N GLU A 180 18.45 25.70 -3.70
CA GLU A 180 18.94 26.71 -2.78
C GLU A 180 20.11 26.18 -1.94
N ARG A 181 19.97 24.99 -1.38
CA ARG A 181 20.94 24.39 -0.47
C ARG A 181 20.83 22.87 -0.43
N ILE A 182 21.98 22.22 -0.38
CA ILE A 182 22.12 20.79 -0.06
C ILE A 182 22.96 20.71 1.21
N ALA A 183 22.36 20.30 2.33
CA ALA A 183 23.03 20.21 3.64
C ALA A 183 23.07 18.75 4.11
N LEU A 184 24.21 18.36 4.67
CA LEU A 184 24.39 17.11 5.39
C LEU A 184 24.76 17.45 6.84
N GLU A 185 23.81 17.26 7.74
CA GLU A 185 23.94 17.62 9.15
C GLU A 185 24.13 16.38 10.01
N ASP A 186 24.95 16.48 11.06
CA ASP A 186 25.04 15.43 12.06
C ASP A 186 23.74 15.40 12.89
N ALA A 187 23.12 14.26 12.92
CA ALA A 187 21.89 14.02 13.67
C ALA A 187 22.02 12.70 14.46
N PRO A 188 22.60 12.74 15.67
CA PRO A 188 22.95 11.53 16.44
C PRO A 188 21.77 10.58 16.70
N GLY A 189 20.56 11.12 16.76
CA GLY A 189 19.31 10.34 16.91
C GLY A 189 18.74 9.80 15.59
N HIS A 190 19.31 10.15 14.44
CA HIS A 190 18.79 9.72 13.16
C HIS A 190 19.22 8.28 12.88
N TRP A 191 18.24 7.42 12.54
CA TRP A 191 18.48 6.00 12.27
C TRP A 191 19.42 5.74 11.09
N PHE A 192 19.47 6.68 10.12
CA PHE A 192 20.31 6.55 8.93
C PHE A 192 21.68 7.22 9.15
N LEU A 193 22.68 6.40 9.47
CA LEU A 193 24.10 6.81 9.60
C LEU A 193 24.33 8.00 10.57
N LYS A 194 23.38 8.29 11.47
CA LYS A 194 23.43 9.44 12.39
C LYS A 194 23.61 10.80 11.65
N ARG A 195 23.15 10.89 10.41
CA ARG A 195 23.22 12.08 9.55
C ARG A 195 21.87 12.36 8.90
N ARG A 196 21.58 13.61 8.70
CA ARG A 196 20.38 14.09 8.02
C ARG A 196 20.78 14.84 6.75
N LEU A 197 20.37 14.30 5.61
CA LEU A 197 20.44 15.00 4.33
C LEU A 197 19.20 15.88 4.19
N THR A 198 19.41 17.18 3.90
CA THR A 198 18.33 18.14 3.65
C THR A 198 18.62 18.84 2.33
N ILE A 199 17.64 18.84 1.43
CA ILE A 199 17.69 19.50 0.14
C ILE A 199 16.58 20.53 0.10
N SER A 200 16.93 21.81 -0.09
CA SER A 200 16.00 22.92 -0.16
C SER A 200 15.86 23.37 -1.62
N LEU A 201 14.65 23.35 -2.12
CA LEU A 201 14.27 23.83 -3.44
C LEU A 201 13.41 25.08 -3.31
N LEU A 202 13.66 26.08 -4.12
CA LEU A 202 12.85 27.29 -4.23
C LEU A 202 12.12 27.27 -5.56
N ALA A 203 10.81 27.21 -5.51
CA ALA A 203 9.97 27.28 -6.70
C ALA A 203 9.89 28.71 -7.25
N SER A 204 9.58 28.86 -8.52
CA SER A 204 9.45 30.18 -9.19
C SER A 204 8.36 31.07 -8.59
N ASP A 205 7.39 30.51 -7.88
CA ASP A 205 6.32 31.21 -7.16
C ASP A 205 6.72 31.64 -5.73
N GLY A 206 7.98 31.36 -5.32
CA GLY A 206 8.49 31.64 -3.98
C GLY A 206 8.22 30.53 -2.95
N GLY A 207 7.53 29.46 -3.34
CA GLY A 207 7.34 28.28 -2.50
C GLY A 207 8.67 27.58 -2.22
N ARG A 208 8.87 27.13 -0.99
CA ARG A 208 10.07 26.39 -0.60
C ARG A 208 9.70 24.95 -0.28
N ASP A 209 10.25 24.01 -1.05
CA ASP A 209 10.14 22.58 -0.84
C ASP A 209 11.42 22.06 -0.16
N ILE A 210 11.24 21.35 0.96
CA ILE A 210 12.37 20.74 1.69
C ILE A 210 12.16 19.22 1.71
N TYR A 211 13.16 18.48 1.30
CA TYR A 211 13.11 17.03 1.33
C TYR A 211 14.43 16.39 1.73
N GLY A 212 14.38 15.13 2.10
CA GLY A 212 15.52 14.34 2.52
C GLY A 212 15.42 12.88 2.08
N ILE A 213 16.25 12.03 2.69
CA ILE A 213 16.24 10.60 2.35
C ILE A 213 14.90 9.95 2.78
N TYR A 214 14.38 10.36 3.94
CA TYR A 214 13.12 9.86 4.47
C TYR A 214 12.48 10.89 5.42
N PRO A 215 11.17 11.16 5.29
CA PRO A 215 10.28 10.70 4.22
C PRO A 215 10.68 11.31 2.87
N PRO A 216 10.27 10.70 1.74
CA PRO A 216 10.52 11.27 0.42
C PRO A 216 9.81 12.63 0.32
N GLY A 217 10.44 13.57 -0.38
CA GLY A 217 9.81 14.85 -0.66
C GLY A 217 8.67 14.69 -1.67
N ILE A 218 7.74 15.64 -1.62
CA ILE A 218 6.66 15.73 -2.61
C ILE A 218 6.69 17.15 -3.16
N SER A 219 6.83 17.28 -4.47
CA SER A 219 6.69 18.55 -5.17
C SER A 219 5.74 18.37 -6.35
N GLY A 220 4.66 19.14 -6.36
CA GLY A 220 3.57 18.90 -7.31
C GLY A 220 3.01 17.47 -7.17
N ASN A 221 3.03 16.71 -8.27
CA ASN A 221 2.58 15.31 -8.31
C ASN A 221 3.76 14.31 -8.34
N SER A 222 4.97 14.74 -7.99
CA SER A 222 6.18 13.91 -8.04
C SER A 222 6.74 13.67 -6.65
N PHE A 223 7.15 12.43 -6.41
CA PHE A 223 7.94 12.04 -5.24
C PHE A 223 9.41 12.21 -5.56
N LEU A 224 10.17 12.73 -4.59
CA LEU A 224 11.59 13.03 -4.71
C LEU A 224 12.38 12.06 -3.82
N TYR A 225 13.16 11.17 -4.44
CA TYR A 225 13.96 10.16 -3.75
C TYR A 225 15.45 10.44 -3.98
N PRO A 226 16.18 11.05 -3.01
CA PRO A 226 17.62 11.17 -3.07
C PRO A 226 18.25 9.77 -3.07
N ARG A 227 19.14 9.53 -4.05
CA ARG A 227 19.82 8.23 -4.20
C ARG A 227 21.28 8.28 -3.76
N TYR A 228 22.00 9.26 -4.30
CA TYR A 228 23.44 9.38 -4.07
C TYR A 228 23.77 10.83 -3.76
N LEU A 229 24.52 11.01 -2.67
CA LEU A 229 25.16 12.29 -2.37
C LEU A 229 26.55 12.28 -2.99
N ALA A 230 26.89 13.33 -3.71
CA ALA A 230 28.14 13.50 -4.39
C ALA A 230 28.60 14.96 -4.30
N VAL A 231 29.84 15.19 -4.73
CA VAL A 231 30.42 16.49 -4.92
C VAL A 231 30.73 16.65 -6.40
N ALA A 232 30.49 17.82 -6.92
CA ALA A 232 30.81 18.17 -8.30
C ALA A 232 31.92 19.22 -8.32
N PRO A 233 33.23 18.82 -8.26
CA PRO A 233 34.32 19.73 -8.49
C PRO A 233 34.37 20.18 -9.96
N LEU A 234 34.56 21.47 -10.18
CA LEU A 234 34.84 22.02 -11.49
C LEU A 234 36.36 21.88 -11.72
N LEU A 235 36.70 20.95 -12.57
CA LEU A 235 38.11 20.67 -12.89
C LEU A 235 38.48 21.22 -14.26
N ARG A 236 39.54 21.99 -14.30
CA ARG A 236 40.20 22.36 -15.55
C ARG A 236 41.41 21.46 -15.74
N ILE A 237 41.42 20.67 -16.80
CA ILE A 237 42.47 19.72 -17.13
C ILE A 237 43.20 20.22 -18.39
N ARG A 238 44.51 20.44 -18.30
CA ARG A 238 45.33 20.87 -19.40
C ARG A 238 46.41 19.83 -19.68
N ALA A 239 46.65 19.57 -20.97
CA ALA A 239 47.75 18.72 -21.45
C ALA A 239 49.10 19.47 -21.43
N PRO A 240 50.25 18.76 -21.67
CA PRO A 240 51.47 19.35 -22.06
C PRO A 240 51.23 20.37 -23.19
N GLU A 241 51.94 21.46 -23.20
CA GLU A 241 51.76 22.57 -24.14
C GLU A 241 50.57 23.50 -23.86
N SER A 242 49.98 23.45 -22.67
CA SER A 242 48.85 24.30 -22.19
C SER A 242 47.55 24.14 -22.98
N VAL A 243 47.42 23.05 -23.74
CA VAL A 243 46.17 22.73 -24.44
C VAL A 243 45.10 22.30 -23.43
N GLU A 244 43.98 23.02 -23.38
CA GLU A 244 42.86 22.68 -22.51
C GLU A 244 42.15 21.43 -23.03
N LEU A 245 42.17 20.35 -22.24
CA LEU A 245 41.48 19.09 -22.56
C LEU A 245 40.02 19.13 -22.15
N SER A 246 39.76 19.71 -21.00
CA SER A 246 38.36 19.83 -20.51
C SER A 246 38.22 20.82 -19.35
N THR A 247 37.11 21.54 -19.30
CA THR A 247 36.70 22.30 -18.12
C THR A 247 35.24 21.95 -17.83
N ASN A 248 35.01 21.01 -16.91
CA ASN A 248 33.69 20.50 -16.61
C ASN A 248 33.53 20.13 -15.13
N TYR A 249 32.32 20.19 -14.63
CA TYR A 249 31.97 19.57 -13.37
C TYR A 249 32.08 18.05 -13.50
N ARG A 250 32.77 17.44 -12.55
CA ARG A 250 32.91 15.99 -12.45
C ARG A 250 32.17 15.50 -11.21
N LEU A 251 31.43 14.45 -11.36
CA LEU A 251 30.63 13.90 -10.28
C LEU A 251 31.45 12.89 -9.50
N ILE A 252 31.79 13.23 -8.27
CA ILE A 252 32.54 12.34 -7.38
C ILE A 252 31.60 11.89 -6.28
N MET A 253 31.35 10.58 -6.18
CA MET A 253 30.55 10.03 -5.12
C MET A 253 31.31 10.08 -3.80
N ILE A 254 30.67 10.62 -2.76
CA ILE A 254 31.24 10.66 -1.41
C ILE A 254 31.03 9.35 -0.67
N TYR A 255 30.03 8.56 -1.09
CA TYR A 255 29.63 7.35 -0.40
C TYR A 255 29.64 6.13 -1.34
N PRO A 256 30.23 4.97 -0.96
CA PRO A 256 30.93 4.70 0.31
C PRO A 256 32.24 5.51 0.45
N PRO A 257 32.69 5.74 1.70
CA PRO A 257 33.95 6.49 1.94
C PRO A 257 35.12 5.90 1.20
N GLY A 258 35.95 6.79 0.60
CA GLY A 258 37.15 6.38 -0.15
C GLY A 258 36.84 5.81 -1.54
N ARG A 259 35.65 6.00 -2.06
CA ARG A 259 35.34 5.64 -3.44
C ARG A 259 36.18 6.49 -4.40
N GLU A 260 36.81 5.83 -5.35
CA GLU A 260 37.60 6.44 -6.42
C GLU A 260 36.73 6.61 -7.66
N ASP A 261 36.74 7.80 -8.25
CA ASP A 261 36.15 8.06 -9.56
C ASP A 261 37.29 8.27 -10.57
N GLU A 262 37.17 7.66 -11.75
CA GLU A 262 38.24 7.60 -12.74
C GLU A 262 37.87 8.39 -14.00
N ILE A 263 38.80 9.22 -14.47
CA ILE A 263 38.66 9.96 -15.72
C ILE A 263 39.72 9.42 -16.67
N ALA A 264 39.33 8.91 -17.82
CA ALA A 264 40.23 8.53 -18.89
C ALA A 264 40.72 9.78 -19.60
N LEU A 265 42.05 9.87 -19.81
CA LEU A 265 42.71 10.93 -20.54
C LEU A 265 43.39 10.37 -21.80
N ALA A 266 43.86 11.24 -22.70
CA ALA A 266 44.58 10.81 -23.87
C ALA A 266 45.91 10.15 -23.49
N GLY A 267 46.42 9.24 -24.34
CA GLY A 267 47.75 8.61 -24.16
C GLY A 267 47.82 7.58 -23.03
N ASP A 268 46.75 6.83 -22.80
CA ASP A 268 46.65 5.77 -21.78
C ASP A 268 46.82 6.27 -20.33
N TYR A 269 46.64 7.58 -20.13
CA TYR A 269 46.56 8.18 -18.81
C TYR A 269 45.18 8.06 -18.22
N ARG A 270 45.12 7.82 -16.89
CA ARG A 270 43.92 7.81 -16.11
C ARG A 270 44.07 8.65 -14.86
N LEU A 271 43.12 9.51 -14.60
CA LEU A 271 43.12 10.35 -13.43
C LEU A 271 42.08 9.77 -12.44
N ARG A 272 42.54 9.30 -11.28
CA ARG A 272 41.67 8.89 -10.20
C ARG A 272 41.52 10.00 -9.18
N LEU A 273 40.31 10.24 -8.81
CA LEU A 273 39.91 11.32 -7.92
C LEU A 273 39.22 10.72 -6.69
N VAL A 274 39.63 11.15 -5.52
CA VAL A 274 39.08 10.73 -4.24
C VAL A 274 38.87 11.96 -3.35
N ILE A 275 37.76 12.03 -2.70
CA ILE A 275 37.54 13.00 -1.64
C ILE A 275 37.96 12.36 -0.32
N PRO A 276 39.02 12.79 0.33
CA PRO A 276 39.48 12.20 1.57
C PRO A 276 38.44 12.46 2.67
N GLN A 277 37.88 11.39 3.22
CA GLN A 277 37.04 11.48 4.38
C GLN A 277 37.90 11.30 5.63
N ARG A 278 38.14 12.37 6.35
CA ARG A 278 38.83 12.31 7.65
C ARG A 278 37.78 11.85 8.72
N ALA A 279 38.19 10.93 9.56
CA ALA A 279 37.38 10.50 10.69
C ALA A 279 36.98 11.72 11.55
N GLY A 280 35.68 11.90 11.77
CA GLY A 280 35.13 13.03 12.53
C GLY A 280 34.75 14.27 11.71
N MET A 281 34.98 14.30 10.40
CA MET A 281 34.50 15.39 9.55
C MET A 281 33.10 15.08 9.06
N ALA A 282 32.16 15.90 9.49
CA ALA A 282 30.74 15.76 9.12
C ALA A 282 30.48 16.00 7.63
N ASP A 283 31.10 17.04 7.08
CA ASP A 283 30.90 17.49 5.71
C ASP A 283 32.15 18.24 5.25
N PRO A 284 32.82 17.84 4.15
CA PRO A 284 34.00 18.52 3.65
C PRO A 284 33.73 20.01 3.30
N PHE A 285 32.49 20.42 3.09
CA PHE A 285 32.13 21.80 2.83
C PHE A 285 31.98 22.68 4.09
N VAL A 286 31.70 22.08 5.26
CA VAL A 286 31.48 22.82 6.52
C VAL A 286 32.81 23.38 7.03
N SER A 287 33.92 22.69 6.78
CA SER A 287 35.26 23.11 7.23
C SER A 287 35.88 24.19 6.34
N GLY A 288 35.27 24.55 5.21
CA GLY A 288 35.91 25.43 4.20
C GLY A 288 37.18 24.84 3.58
N ARG A 289 37.49 23.59 3.89
CA ARG A 289 38.68 22.88 3.41
C ARG A 289 38.24 21.67 2.58
N PHE A 290 37.99 21.94 1.32
CA PHE A 290 37.71 20.87 0.35
C PHE A 290 39.08 20.55 -0.34
N ASP A 291 39.60 19.38 -0.03
CA ASP A 291 40.82 18.86 -0.66
C ASP A 291 40.42 17.69 -1.57
N LEU A 292 40.98 17.69 -2.79
CA LEU A 292 40.75 16.62 -3.74
C LEU A 292 42.04 15.80 -3.87
N HIS A 293 41.97 14.54 -3.50
CA HIS A 293 43.10 13.64 -3.68
C HIS A 293 43.12 13.10 -5.11
N VAL A 294 44.29 13.21 -5.77
CA VAL A 294 44.45 12.93 -7.18
C VAL A 294 45.57 11.92 -7.37
N ARG A 295 45.30 10.88 -8.16
CA ARG A 295 46.28 9.88 -8.59
C ARG A 295 46.33 9.85 -10.11
N LEU A 296 47.49 10.09 -10.67
CA LEU A 296 47.74 9.95 -12.10
C LEU A 296 48.31 8.56 -12.38
N LEU A 297 47.64 7.82 -13.24
CA LEU A 297 48.03 6.47 -13.66
C LEU A 297 48.36 6.50 -15.15
N LYS A 298 49.33 5.68 -15.58
CA LYS A 298 49.64 5.41 -16.99
C LYS A 298 49.77 3.89 -17.19
N GLY A 299 48.98 3.32 -18.10
CA GLY A 299 48.94 1.87 -18.28
C GLY A 299 48.59 1.10 -17.01
N GLY A 300 47.84 1.72 -16.08
CA GLY A 300 47.49 1.14 -14.79
C GLY A 300 48.51 1.29 -13.67
N GLN A 301 49.71 1.81 -13.95
CA GLN A 301 50.75 2.07 -12.95
C GLN A 301 50.65 3.50 -12.42
N LEU A 302 50.86 3.68 -11.10
CA LEU A 302 50.87 4.98 -10.46
C LEU A 302 52.07 5.79 -10.92
N VAL A 303 51.81 6.95 -11.51
CA VAL A 303 52.86 7.88 -11.99
C VAL A 303 53.09 8.99 -10.97
N SER A 304 52.01 9.54 -10.41
CA SER A 304 52.09 10.61 -9.42
C SER A 304 50.85 10.67 -8.60
N GLU A 305 50.95 11.19 -7.38
CA GLU A 305 49.89 11.35 -6.43
C GLU A 305 50.02 12.68 -5.69
N GLY A 306 48.89 13.33 -5.39
CA GLY A 306 48.89 14.60 -4.67
C GLY A 306 47.52 15.04 -4.23
N GLU A 307 47.44 16.12 -3.48
CA GLU A 307 46.22 16.76 -3.05
C GLU A 307 46.08 18.12 -3.73
N ILE A 308 44.87 18.44 -4.19
CA ILE A 308 44.52 19.74 -4.76
C ILE A 308 43.63 20.46 -3.76
N PRO A 309 44.10 21.49 -3.07
CA PRO A 309 43.25 22.33 -2.26
C PRO A 309 42.32 23.16 -3.14
N PHE A 310 41.23 23.64 -2.57
CA PHE A 310 40.29 24.52 -3.28
C PHE A 310 41.05 25.73 -3.89
N GLY A 311 40.84 26.00 -5.19
CA GLY A 311 41.57 27.00 -5.97
C GLY A 311 43.01 26.63 -6.30
N GLY A 312 43.49 25.44 -5.91
CA GLY A 312 44.83 24.96 -6.20
C GLY A 312 44.91 24.14 -7.47
N ARG A 313 46.16 23.68 -7.77
CA ARG A 313 46.44 22.85 -8.94
C ARG A 313 47.41 21.74 -8.62
N PHE A 314 47.29 20.66 -9.37
CA PHE A 314 48.22 19.53 -9.40
C PHE A 314 48.91 19.49 -10.76
N GLU A 315 50.21 19.36 -10.76
CA GLU A 315 51.02 19.28 -11.98
C GLU A 315 51.88 18.04 -11.94
N SER A 316 51.80 17.24 -13.00
CA SER A 316 52.65 16.06 -13.16
C SER A 316 52.77 15.69 -14.64
N ASN A 317 53.98 15.41 -15.09
CA ASN A 317 54.27 14.99 -16.46
C ASN A 317 53.67 15.89 -17.56
N GLY A 318 53.64 17.21 -17.30
CA GLY A 318 53.03 18.18 -18.21
C GLY A 318 51.52 18.25 -18.16
N LEU A 319 50.86 17.37 -17.41
CA LEU A 319 49.44 17.47 -17.13
C LEU A 319 49.22 18.42 -15.96
N SER A 320 48.29 19.35 -16.11
CA SER A 320 47.86 20.25 -15.05
C SER A 320 46.37 20.02 -14.77
N VAL A 321 46.01 19.81 -13.51
CA VAL A 321 44.63 19.69 -13.04
C VAL A 321 44.38 20.77 -12.00
N GLU A 322 43.48 21.67 -12.29
CA GLU A 322 43.11 22.81 -11.44
C GLU A 322 41.69 22.65 -10.90
N LEU A 323 41.50 22.84 -9.61
CA LEU A 323 40.17 22.83 -8.95
C LEU A 323 39.65 24.26 -8.86
N LEU A 324 38.70 24.63 -9.73
CA LEU A 324 38.18 25.99 -9.85
C LEU A 324 37.01 26.26 -8.93
N ASP A 325 36.11 25.28 -8.80
CA ASP A 325 34.88 25.38 -8.00
C ASP A 325 34.51 23.99 -7.48
N ALA A 326 33.66 23.92 -6.48
CA ALA A 326 33.10 22.68 -6.00
C ALA A 326 31.68 22.90 -5.51
N ARG A 327 30.74 22.10 -5.98
CA ARG A 327 29.33 22.19 -5.59
C ARG A 327 28.83 20.89 -5.01
N ARG A 328 27.89 20.97 -4.11
CA ARG A 328 27.15 19.81 -3.64
C ARG A 328 26.19 19.32 -4.73
N TYR A 329 26.01 18.03 -4.76
CA TYR A 329 25.25 17.36 -5.79
C TYR A 329 24.53 16.15 -5.21
N VAL A 330 23.30 15.97 -5.59
CA VAL A 330 22.50 14.80 -5.22
C VAL A 330 21.84 14.23 -6.46
N VAL A 331 22.03 12.95 -6.70
CA VAL A 331 21.22 12.24 -7.71
C VAL A 331 19.85 11.96 -7.10
N THR A 332 18.82 12.52 -7.68
CA THR A 332 17.46 12.35 -7.23
C THR A 332 16.64 11.64 -8.30
N ASP A 333 15.89 10.60 -7.88
CA ASP A 333 14.85 10.01 -8.70
C ASP A 333 13.54 10.80 -8.48
N PHE A 334 13.06 11.44 -9.53
CA PHE A 334 11.75 12.07 -9.58
C PHE A 334 10.75 11.03 -10.08
N VAL A 335 9.84 10.61 -9.21
CA VAL A 335 8.89 9.56 -9.51
C VAL A 335 7.49 10.13 -9.48
N ARG A 336 6.84 10.16 -10.63
CA ARG A 336 5.43 10.49 -10.74
C ARG A 336 4.65 9.19 -10.87
N ASP A 337 3.83 8.91 -9.87
CA ASP A 337 3.09 7.65 -9.79
C ASP A 337 1.69 7.88 -9.24
N TYR A 338 0.69 7.78 -10.11
CA TYR A 338 -0.71 7.99 -9.73
C TYR A 338 -1.32 6.82 -8.95
N GLY A 339 -0.68 5.66 -8.95
CA GLY A 339 -1.14 4.49 -8.20
C GLY A 339 -0.82 4.54 -6.71
N VAL A 340 0.26 5.25 -6.33
CA VAL A 340 0.72 5.34 -4.94
C VAL A 340 -0.36 5.86 -3.98
N PRO A 341 -1.09 6.95 -4.26
CA PRO A 341 -2.18 7.40 -3.40
C PRO A 341 -3.27 6.34 -3.18
N CYS A 342 -3.62 5.59 -4.23
CA CYS A 342 -4.59 4.50 -4.14
C CYS A 342 -4.09 3.37 -3.23
N ILE A 343 -2.79 3.02 -3.31
CA ILE A 343 -2.16 2.01 -2.46
C ILE A 343 -2.16 2.47 -0.99
N TRP A 344 -1.83 3.74 -0.71
CA TRP A 344 -1.89 4.29 0.64
C TRP A 344 -3.32 4.28 1.20
N MET A 345 -4.32 4.64 0.40
CA MET A 345 -5.73 4.54 0.80
C MET A 345 -6.14 3.08 1.06
N ALA A 346 -5.64 2.13 0.27
CA ALA A 346 -5.88 0.70 0.48
C ALA A 346 -5.31 0.23 1.83
N LEU A 347 -4.06 0.60 2.14
CA LEU A 347 -3.42 0.25 3.41
C LEU A 347 -4.16 0.87 4.61
N SER A 348 -4.58 2.13 4.48
CA SER A 348 -5.37 2.81 5.52
C SER A 348 -6.73 2.12 5.74
N ALA A 349 -7.41 1.71 4.68
CA ALA A 349 -8.67 0.97 4.77
C ALA A 349 -8.47 -0.42 5.39
N ALA A 350 -7.37 -1.12 5.06
CA ALA A 350 -7.01 -2.40 5.66
C ALA A 350 -6.76 -2.28 7.17
N LEU A 351 -5.99 -1.27 7.56
CA LEU A 351 -5.69 -0.99 8.98
C LEU A 351 -6.99 -0.68 9.74
N LEU A 352 -7.84 0.18 9.19
CA LEU A 352 -9.13 0.50 9.79
C LEU A 352 -10.03 -0.73 9.91
N ALA A 353 -10.07 -1.59 8.88
CA ALA A 353 -10.80 -2.85 8.91
C ALA A 353 -10.30 -3.77 10.04
N ALA A 354 -8.98 -3.90 10.19
CA ALA A 354 -8.36 -4.69 11.24
C ALA A 354 -8.66 -4.13 12.65
N CYS A 355 -8.55 -2.81 12.83
CA CYS A 355 -8.86 -2.16 14.10
C CYS A 355 -10.34 -2.29 14.49
N LEU A 356 -11.25 -2.27 13.52
CA LEU A 356 -12.69 -2.40 13.78
C LEU A 356 -13.16 -3.85 13.95
N TYR A 357 -12.39 -4.83 13.47
CA TYR A 357 -12.79 -6.24 13.48
C TYR A 357 -13.07 -6.76 14.88
N LEU A 358 -12.13 -6.62 15.81
CA LEU A 358 -12.28 -7.11 17.18
C LEU A 358 -13.37 -6.37 17.97
N PRO A 359 -13.43 -5.03 18.02
CA PRO A 359 -14.48 -4.32 18.73
C PRO A 359 -15.89 -4.68 18.20
N LEU A 360 -16.08 -4.73 16.89
CA LEU A 360 -17.39 -5.04 16.31
C LEU A 360 -17.79 -6.48 16.54
N ARG A 361 -16.85 -7.43 16.57
CA ARG A 361 -17.11 -8.83 16.87
C ARG A 361 -17.43 -9.08 18.35
N LEU A 362 -16.79 -8.36 19.28
CA LEU A 362 -16.90 -8.60 20.72
C LEU A 362 -17.96 -7.73 21.37
N ILE A 363 -18.03 -6.43 21.02
CA ILE A 363 -18.89 -5.45 21.68
C ILE A 363 -20.24 -5.32 20.97
N TRP A 364 -20.23 -5.30 19.64
CA TRP A 364 -21.45 -5.12 18.82
C TRP A 364 -21.65 -6.25 17.78
N PRO A 365 -21.65 -7.53 18.21
CA PRO A 365 -21.87 -8.63 17.30
C PRO A 365 -23.24 -8.51 16.65
N ARG A 366 -23.34 -8.89 15.38
CA ARG A 366 -24.62 -9.00 14.69
C ARG A 366 -25.36 -10.20 15.26
N ARG A 367 -26.60 -9.97 15.63
CA ARG A 367 -27.54 -10.98 16.11
C ARG A 367 -28.85 -10.81 15.36
N GLU A 368 -29.38 -11.88 14.84
CA GLU A 368 -30.59 -11.86 14.05
C GLU A 368 -31.50 -13.04 14.44
N MET A 369 -32.76 -12.78 14.63
CA MET A 369 -33.79 -13.79 14.86
C MET A 369 -34.93 -13.54 13.90
N ARG A 370 -35.50 -14.60 13.37
CA ARG A 370 -36.66 -14.54 12.49
C ARG A 370 -37.67 -15.60 12.91
N PHE A 371 -38.93 -15.24 12.89
CA PHE A 371 -40.04 -16.14 13.19
C PHE A 371 -41.07 -15.95 12.09
N SER A 372 -41.55 -17.04 11.52
CA SER A 372 -42.58 -17.05 10.48
C SER A 372 -43.58 -18.13 10.79
N ALA A 373 -44.86 -17.78 10.95
CA ALA A 373 -45.98 -18.72 11.05
C ALA A 373 -46.52 -18.98 9.65
N ASP A 374 -46.67 -20.27 9.29
CA ASP A 374 -47.52 -20.63 8.16
C ASP A 374 -48.97 -20.85 8.63
N GLY A 375 -49.93 -20.84 7.69
CA GLY A 375 -51.34 -20.92 8.02
C GLY A 375 -51.79 -22.25 8.69
N GLU A 376 -50.86 -23.21 8.84
CA GLU A 376 -51.14 -24.56 9.39
C GLU A 376 -50.69 -24.68 10.86
N GLY A 377 -50.27 -23.58 11.51
CA GLY A 377 -49.87 -23.59 12.92
C GLY A 377 -48.45 -24.07 13.13
N VAL A 378 -47.62 -24.09 12.09
CA VAL A 378 -46.18 -24.34 12.18
C VAL A 378 -45.45 -23.01 12.18
N VAL A 379 -44.60 -22.81 13.17
CA VAL A 379 -43.72 -21.65 13.28
C VAL A 379 -42.30 -22.07 12.92
N SER A 380 -41.80 -21.50 11.85
CA SER A 380 -40.39 -21.61 11.48
C SER A 380 -39.61 -20.50 12.16
N ALA A 381 -38.55 -20.85 12.88
CA ALA A 381 -37.69 -19.92 13.60
C ALA A 381 -36.24 -20.08 13.16
N TRP A 382 -35.55 -18.96 12.97
CA TRP A 382 -34.15 -18.89 12.56
C TRP A 382 -33.36 -18.00 13.51
N SER A 383 -32.18 -18.43 13.86
CA SER A 383 -31.24 -17.69 14.70
C SER A 383 -29.86 -17.60 14.06
N SER A 384 -29.26 -16.43 14.11
CA SER A 384 -27.90 -16.19 13.66
C SER A 384 -27.18 -15.21 14.58
N SER A 385 -25.91 -15.50 14.95
CA SER A 385 -25.10 -14.64 15.78
C SER A 385 -23.62 -14.68 15.36
N GLU A 386 -23.00 -13.50 15.24
CA GLU A 386 -21.56 -13.34 15.01
C GLU A 386 -20.88 -13.06 16.37
N GLY A 387 -20.33 -14.04 17.07
CA GLY A 387 -19.58 -13.82 18.32
C GLY A 387 -20.15 -14.54 19.54
N CYS A 388 -20.02 -13.95 20.74
CA CYS A 388 -20.52 -14.57 21.97
C CYS A 388 -22.03 -14.69 21.97
N THR A 389 -22.52 -15.93 21.94
CA THR A 389 -23.90 -16.27 21.57
C THR A 389 -24.81 -16.59 22.77
N ARG A 390 -24.27 -17.01 23.93
CA ARG A 390 -25.02 -17.56 25.06
C ARG A 390 -26.33 -16.84 25.40
N ARG A 391 -26.29 -15.51 25.57
CA ARG A 391 -27.51 -14.74 25.89
C ARG A 391 -28.51 -14.69 24.74
N HIS A 392 -28.00 -14.67 23.50
CA HIS A 392 -28.82 -14.66 22.29
C HIS A 392 -29.54 -16.01 22.09
N GLU A 393 -28.79 -17.10 22.25
CA GLU A 393 -29.31 -18.48 22.19
C GLU A 393 -30.36 -18.74 23.31
N ALA A 394 -30.02 -18.35 24.53
CA ALA A 394 -30.96 -18.47 25.65
C ALA A 394 -32.29 -17.71 25.40
N LEU A 395 -32.21 -16.50 24.86
CA LEU A 395 -33.40 -15.73 24.51
C LEU A 395 -34.19 -16.38 23.35
N PHE A 396 -33.46 -16.92 22.36
CA PHE A 396 -34.08 -17.61 21.23
C PHE A 396 -34.85 -18.87 21.70
N HIS A 397 -34.27 -19.68 22.55
CA HIS A 397 -34.93 -20.87 23.11
C HIS A 397 -36.08 -20.51 24.06
N ASP A 398 -35.96 -19.48 24.90
CA ASP A 398 -37.06 -19.01 25.75
C ASP A 398 -38.28 -18.56 24.91
N LEU A 399 -38.06 -17.89 23.78
CA LEU A 399 -39.12 -17.51 22.84
C LEU A 399 -39.75 -18.73 22.17
N LEU A 400 -38.93 -19.73 21.77
CA LEU A 400 -39.46 -20.99 21.22
C LEU A 400 -40.32 -21.74 22.24
N ASP A 401 -39.87 -21.84 23.48
CA ASP A 401 -40.61 -22.49 24.56
C ASP A 401 -41.95 -21.79 24.82
N ARG A 402 -42.03 -20.46 24.73
CA ARG A 402 -43.28 -19.71 24.83
C ARG A 402 -44.24 -20.02 23.68
N ILE A 403 -43.73 -19.99 22.43
CA ILE A 403 -44.47 -20.32 21.22
C ILE A 403 -45.09 -21.74 21.33
N CYS A 404 -44.33 -22.69 21.89
CA CYS A 404 -44.80 -24.06 22.10
C CYS A 404 -45.81 -24.20 23.21
N ARG A 405 -45.70 -23.45 24.33
CA ARG A 405 -46.62 -23.51 25.49
C ARG A 405 -48.00 -23.02 25.18
N ASP A 406 -48.14 -22.05 24.31
CA ASP A 406 -49.43 -21.48 23.91
C ASP A 406 -50.25 -22.40 22.99
N ASN A 407 -49.71 -23.61 22.67
CA ASN A 407 -50.44 -24.62 21.92
C ASN A 407 -50.64 -25.91 22.75
N PRO A 408 -51.83 -26.16 23.31
CA PRO A 408 -52.13 -27.35 24.10
C PRO A 408 -52.04 -28.67 23.33
N ALA A 409 -51.97 -28.64 22.00
CA ALA A 409 -51.76 -29.80 21.13
C ALA A 409 -50.28 -30.21 20.97
N ALA A 410 -49.34 -29.40 21.42
CA ALA A 410 -47.89 -29.65 21.22
C ALA A 410 -47.33 -30.81 22.08
N GLY A 411 -48.09 -31.34 23.03
CA GLY A 411 -47.66 -32.44 23.90
C GLY A 411 -47.47 -33.81 23.21
N GLN A 412 -47.76 -33.93 21.92
CA GLN A 412 -47.73 -35.21 21.19
C GLN A 412 -46.68 -35.30 20.05
N TYR A 413 -45.80 -34.30 19.84
CA TYR A 413 -44.83 -34.38 18.75
C TYR A 413 -43.39 -34.54 19.28
N PRO A 414 -42.58 -35.39 18.64
CA PRO A 414 -41.22 -35.65 19.07
C PRO A 414 -40.33 -34.41 18.86
N ALA A 415 -39.37 -34.30 19.78
CA ALA A 415 -38.35 -33.28 19.83
C ALA A 415 -37.82 -32.82 18.46
N ALA A 416 -37.64 -31.51 18.36
CA ALA A 416 -36.98 -30.78 17.29
C ALA A 416 -36.18 -31.66 16.30
N VAL A 417 -36.61 -31.68 15.04
CA VAL A 417 -35.71 -32.11 13.95
C VAL A 417 -34.67 -31.01 13.80
N THR A 418 -33.63 -31.10 14.61
CA THR A 418 -32.38 -30.40 14.31
C THR A 418 -31.89 -30.91 12.97
N ALA A 419 -32.15 -30.18 11.90
CA ALA A 419 -31.41 -30.42 10.67
C ALA A 419 -29.95 -30.35 11.05
N PRO A 420 -29.16 -31.41 10.78
CA PRO A 420 -27.72 -31.34 11.09
C PRO A 420 -27.20 -30.10 10.40
N ALA A 421 -26.57 -29.23 11.17
CA ALA A 421 -25.75 -28.17 10.61
C ALA A 421 -24.75 -28.89 9.68
N THR A 422 -25.11 -28.98 8.41
CA THR A 422 -24.17 -29.41 7.39
C THR A 422 -23.03 -28.41 7.49
N ALA A 423 -21.97 -28.89 8.12
CA ALA A 423 -20.69 -28.21 8.21
C ALA A 423 -20.23 -27.92 6.78
N SER A 424 -20.71 -26.82 6.21
CA SER A 424 -20.11 -26.20 5.03
C SER A 424 -18.87 -25.38 5.44
N TYR A 425 -17.97 -26.03 6.17
CA TYR A 425 -16.60 -25.57 6.36
C TYR A 425 -15.74 -25.98 5.17
N ASN A 426 -16.31 -26.08 3.99
CA ASN A 426 -15.59 -26.26 2.74
C ASN A 426 -16.44 -25.74 1.58
N ARG A 427 -16.30 -24.43 1.32
CA ARG A 427 -16.39 -23.88 -0.04
C ARG A 427 -15.99 -22.41 -0.08
#